data_e70243983624cbaa9d978f33edec1b3f
#
_entry.id   e70243983624cbaa9d978f33edec1b3f
#
_cell.length_a   1.000
_cell.length_b   1.000
_cell.length_c   1.000
_cell.angle_alpha   90.00
_cell.angle_beta   90.00
_cell.angle_gamma   90.00
#
_symmetry.space_group_name_H-M   'P 1'
#
loop_
_entity.id
_entity.type
_entity.pdbx_description
1 polymer ?
#
loop_
_entity_poly.entity_id
_entity_poly.type
_entity_poly.pdbx_seq_one_letter_code
_entity_poly.pdbx_strand_id
1 'polypeptide(L)'
;PLYKAVLHSGGGVLRSFELKKYTSGLDEDSPRINMVDPQTAAVAPLGLVINGQPSWSTGKWALESDSGVTVAEGGKGVVRLVGEVDNLRVTRELTFNSENYLISEKVSLATLGADTRSVRVRYTVAADTSNAANTNYDAMRVAWDNGGSLGEETSTDKLTKEGVEASGKLYWAGPMSTYFLSAVMPGDADEARMVGRMQGSVYRVALEPKEVVVAPGQETTLEVSYWMGPKERKMLAAVSDQLALSVDLGM
;
A
#
# COMPACT_ATOMS: atom_id res chain seq x y z
N PRO A 1 -11.76 15.69 -2.01
CA PRO A 1 -11.13 16.84 -2.68
C PRO A 1 -9.67 16.59 -3.09
N LEU A 2 -8.95 15.64 -2.49
CA LEU A 2 -7.54 15.38 -2.80
C LEU A 2 -7.33 14.32 -3.90
N TYR A 3 -8.17 13.29 -3.91
CA TYR A 3 -8.02 12.18 -4.84
C TYR A 3 -9.35 11.48 -5.13
N LYS A 4 -9.32 10.64 -6.16
CA LYS A 4 -10.36 9.67 -6.48
C LYS A 4 -9.74 8.27 -6.50
N ALA A 5 -10.16 7.42 -5.58
CA ALA A 5 -9.73 6.03 -5.53
C ALA A 5 -10.81 5.11 -6.11
N VAL A 6 -10.40 4.11 -6.87
CA VAL A 6 -11.27 3.05 -7.38
C VAL A 6 -10.72 1.71 -6.89
N LEU A 7 -11.53 1.00 -6.13
CA LEU A 7 -11.23 -0.32 -5.61
C LEU A 7 -11.98 -1.40 -6.39
N HIS A 8 -11.38 -2.55 -6.55
CA HIS A 8 -12.06 -3.73 -7.06
C HIS A 8 -12.81 -4.41 -5.92
N SER A 9 -14.11 -4.67 -6.08
CA SER A 9 -14.93 -5.36 -5.07
C SER A 9 -14.49 -6.80 -4.79
N GLY A 10 -13.78 -7.42 -5.71
CA GLY A 10 -13.18 -8.74 -5.55
C GLY A 10 -11.83 -8.69 -4.85
N GLY A 11 -11.77 -8.16 -3.61
CA GLY A 11 -10.59 -8.20 -2.77
C GLY A 11 -10.01 -6.85 -2.34
N GLY A 12 -10.56 -5.74 -2.81
CA GLY A 12 -10.13 -4.39 -2.39
C GLY A 12 -8.83 -3.91 -2.99
N VAL A 13 -8.39 -4.51 -4.09
CA VAL A 13 -7.22 -4.04 -4.84
C VAL A 13 -7.51 -2.70 -5.49
N LEU A 14 -6.56 -1.77 -5.47
CA LEU A 14 -6.69 -0.50 -6.17
C LEU A 14 -6.61 -0.72 -7.69
N ARG A 15 -7.58 -0.15 -8.40
CA ARG A 15 -7.61 -0.04 -9.86
C ARG A 15 -7.16 1.30 -10.36
N SER A 16 -7.35 2.34 -9.56
CA SER A 16 -7.02 3.72 -9.91
C SER A 16 -6.89 4.55 -8.64
N PHE A 17 -5.96 5.50 -8.66
CA PHE A 17 -5.77 6.47 -7.59
C PHE A 17 -5.35 7.79 -8.19
N GLU A 18 -6.33 8.60 -8.58
CA GLU A 18 -6.12 9.86 -9.29
C GLU A 18 -5.96 11.01 -8.30
N LEU A 19 -4.84 11.71 -8.39
CA LEU A 19 -4.54 12.90 -7.60
C LEU A 19 -5.19 14.13 -8.24
N LYS A 20 -6.07 14.81 -7.52
CA LYS A 20 -6.82 15.95 -8.07
C LYS A 20 -6.03 17.25 -8.14
N LYS A 21 -4.94 17.36 -7.39
CA LYS A 21 -4.11 18.57 -7.32
C LYS A 21 -2.78 18.46 -8.07
N TYR A 22 -2.54 17.36 -8.77
CA TYR A 22 -1.29 17.12 -9.48
C TYR A 22 -1.55 16.66 -10.91
N THR A 23 -0.81 17.24 -11.84
CA THR A 23 -0.88 16.93 -13.26
C THR A 23 0.46 16.45 -13.78
N SER A 24 0.44 15.69 -14.87
CA SER A 24 1.65 15.13 -15.49
C SER A 24 2.48 16.15 -16.28
N GLY A 25 1.95 17.36 -16.51
CA GLY A 25 2.61 18.41 -17.27
C GLY A 25 2.29 19.80 -16.73
N LEU A 26 2.87 20.81 -17.37
CA LEU A 26 2.72 22.23 -16.98
C LEU A 26 1.51 22.91 -17.64
N ASP A 27 0.94 22.30 -18.68
CA ASP A 27 -0.20 22.84 -19.38
C ASP A 27 -1.49 22.64 -18.59
N GLU A 28 -2.43 23.59 -18.69
CA GLU A 28 -3.70 23.54 -17.96
C GLU A 28 -4.52 22.28 -18.30
N ASP A 29 -4.40 21.78 -19.54
CA ASP A 29 -5.07 20.59 -20.03
C ASP A 29 -4.30 19.28 -19.76
N SER A 30 -3.19 19.33 -19.05
CA SER A 30 -2.42 18.13 -18.73
C SER A 30 -3.24 17.16 -17.88
N PRO A 31 -3.21 15.85 -18.16
CA PRO A 31 -3.95 14.87 -17.40
C PRO A 31 -3.46 14.83 -15.95
N ARG A 32 -4.39 14.55 -15.05
CA ARG A 32 -4.06 14.34 -13.63
C ARG A 32 -3.19 13.11 -13.47
N ILE A 33 -2.31 13.15 -12.46
CA ILE A 33 -1.51 11.99 -12.10
C ILE A 33 -2.40 10.91 -11.52
N ASN A 34 -2.35 9.72 -12.12
CA ASN A 34 -2.93 8.52 -11.57
C ASN A 34 -1.80 7.64 -11.02
N MET A 35 -1.74 7.49 -9.70
CA MET A 35 -0.70 6.69 -9.05
C MET A 35 -0.87 5.19 -9.27
N VAL A 36 -2.03 4.76 -9.74
CA VAL A 36 -2.32 3.37 -10.11
C VAL A 36 -2.86 3.36 -11.54
N ASP A 37 -1.97 3.25 -12.51
CA ASP A 37 -2.31 3.02 -13.90
C ASP A 37 -2.69 1.55 -14.15
N PRO A 38 -3.13 1.16 -15.36
CA PRO A 38 -3.50 -0.23 -15.64
C PRO A 38 -2.38 -1.25 -15.39
N GLN A 39 -1.13 -0.89 -15.64
CA GLN A 39 0.02 -1.78 -15.40
C GLN A 39 0.28 -1.96 -13.90
N THR A 40 0.19 -0.89 -13.12
CA THR A 40 0.27 -0.93 -11.66
C THR A 40 -0.89 -1.72 -11.07
N ALA A 41 -2.11 -1.51 -11.57
CA ALA A 41 -3.30 -2.25 -11.13
C ALA A 41 -3.16 -3.77 -11.35
N ALA A 42 -2.48 -4.18 -12.42
CA ALA A 42 -2.27 -5.59 -12.75
C ALA A 42 -1.43 -6.36 -11.71
N VAL A 43 -0.61 -5.67 -10.93
CA VAL A 43 0.18 -6.26 -9.83
C VAL A 43 -0.48 -6.11 -8.46
N ALA A 44 -1.74 -5.72 -8.43
CA ALA A 44 -2.61 -5.72 -7.27
C ALA A 44 -2.11 -4.88 -6.07
N PRO A 45 -1.92 -3.55 -6.21
CA PRO A 45 -1.62 -2.69 -5.06
C PRO A 45 -2.79 -2.68 -4.06
N LEU A 46 -2.50 -2.63 -2.77
CA LEU A 46 -3.42 -2.87 -1.66
C LEU A 46 -4.03 -4.28 -1.66
N GLY A 47 -3.46 -5.23 -2.39
CA GLY A 47 -3.78 -6.64 -2.28
C GLY A 47 -3.18 -7.27 -1.03
N LEU A 48 -3.83 -8.32 -0.53
CA LEU A 48 -3.31 -9.15 0.55
C LEU A 48 -2.82 -10.48 0.00
N VAL A 49 -1.71 -10.96 0.53
CA VAL A 49 -1.27 -12.34 0.33
C VAL A 49 -1.31 -13.03 1.67
N ILE A 50 -2.22 -13.99 1.82
CA ILE A 50 -2.49 -14.69 3.09
C ILE A 50 -1.98 -16.11 2.97
N ASN A 51 -0.97 -16.47 3.75
CA ASN A 51 -0.28 -17.77 3.68
C ASN A 51 0.11 -18.15 2.24
N GLY A 52 0.62 -17.18 1.49
CA GLY A 52 0.99 -17.38 0.08
C GLY A 52 -0.17 -17.35 -0.92
N GLN A 53 -1.41 -17.17 -0.47
CA GLN A 53 -2.60 -17.10 -1.32
C GLN A 53 -2.96 -15.65 -1.65
N PRO A 54 -2.91 -15.22 -2.91
CA PRO A 54 -3.33 -13.88 -3.30
C PRO A 54 -4.83 -13.69 -3.11
N SER A 55 -5.22 -12.75 -2.26
CA SER A 55 -6.62 -12.52 -1.90
C SER A 55 -7.51 -12.17 -3.08
N TRP A 56 -6.97 -11.48 -4.08
CA TRP A 56 -7.70 -10.99 -5.25
C TRP A 56 -7.99 -12.07 -6.31
N SER A 57 -7.26 -13.17 -6.31
CA SER A 57 -7.42 -14.25 -7.29
C SER A 57 -7.93 -15.55 -6.70
N THR A 58 -7.72 -15.78 -5.41
CA THR A 58 -8.13 -17.01 -4.71
C THR A 58 -9.31 -16.80 -3.74
N GLY A 59 -9.59 -15.55 -3.39
CA GLY A 59 -10.65 -15.20 -2.46
C GLY A 59 -12.03 -15.08 -3.11
N LYS A 60 -13.06 -15.31 -2.30
CA LYS A 60 -14.47 -15.01 -2.63
C LYS A 60 -14.90 -13.83 -1.78
N TRP A 61 -15.25 -12.72 -2.42
CA TRP A 61 -15.47 -11.44 -1.76
C TRP A 61 -16.87 -10.89 -1.95
N ALA A 62 -17.35 -10.18 -0.93
CA ALA A 62 -18.54 -9.36 -0.96
C ALA A 62 -18.25 -7.97 -0.39
N LEU A 63 -18.80 -6.95 -1.05
CA LEU A 63 -18.80 -5.58 -0.54
C LEU A 63 -19.92 -5.43 0.49
N GLU A 64 -19.58 -5.01 1.71
CA GLU A 64 -20.54 -4.78 2.81
C GLU A 64 -20.79 -3.31 3.10
N SER A 65 -20.20 -2.41 2.35
CA SER A 65 -20.45 -0.96 2.43
C SER A 65 -21.03 -0.43 1.13
N ASP A 66 -21.36 0.85 1.11
CA ASP A 66 -21.83 1.52 -0.11
C ASP A 66 -20.77 1.45 -1.21
N SER A 67 -21.20 1.25 -2.44
CA SER A 67 -20.33 1.14 -3.61
C SER A 67 -19.78 2.49 -4.10
N GLY A 68 -20.38 3.59 -3.68
CA GLY A 68 -19.93 4.95 -4.03
C GLY A 68 -19.91 5.81 -2.78
N VAL A 69 -18.69 6.11 -2.30
CA VAL A 69 -18.50 6.92 -1.11
C VAL A 69 -17.91 8.28 -1.50
N THR A 70 -18.63 9.34 -1.20
CA THR A 70 -18.12 10.71 -1.32
C THR A 70 -17.80 11.24 0.07
N VAL A 71 -16.55 11.65 0.27
CA VAL A 71 -16.08 12.13 1.57
C VAL A 71 -16.08 13.65 1.59
N ALA A 72 -16.80 14.22 2.55
CA ALA A 72 -16.80 15.65 2.78
C ALA A 72 -15.45 16.13 3.34
N GLU A 73 -15.18 17.42 3.22
CA GLU A 73 -14.00 18.05 3.80
C GLU A 73 -13.96 17.82 5.32
N GLY A 74 -12.80 17.41 5.85
CA GLY A 74 -12.62 17.02 7.24
C GLY A 74 -13.17 15.66 7.63
N GLY A 75 -13.83 14.97 6.68
CA GLY A 75 -14.43 13.66 6.91
C GLY A 75 -13.55 12.47 6.54
N LYS A 76 -14.10 11.29 6.81
CA LYS A 76 -13.51 10.00 6.45
C LYS A 76 -14.53 9.13 5.74
N GLY A 77 -14.08 8.37 4.75
CA GLY A 77 -14.90 7.38 4.05
C GLY A 77 -14.43 5.98 4.39
N VAL A 78 -15.36 5.06 4.61
CA VAL A 78 -15.08 3.67 4.99
C VAL A 78 -15.60 2.74 3.91
N VAL A 79 -14.73 1.80 3.49
CA VAL A 79 -15.08 0.68 2.59
C VAL A 79 -14.83 -0.61 3.34
N ARG A 80 -15.84 -1.47 3.40
CA ARG A 80 -15.78 -2.76 4.09
C ARG A 80 -16.02 -3.90 3.11
N LEU A 81 -15.08 -4.84 3.09
CA LEU A 81 -15.14 -6.05 2.28
C LEU A 81 -15.00 -7.27 3.19
N VAL A 82 -15.76 -8.32 2.92
CA VAL A 82 -15.65 -9.60 3.59
C VAL A 82 -15.40 -10.68 2.56
N GLY A 83 -14.42 -11.54 2.82
CA GLY A 83 -14.07 -12.61 1.92
C GLY A 83 -13.60 -13.86 2.64
N GLU A 84 -13.41 -14.90 1.86
CA GLU A 84 -12.82 -16.16 2.31
C GLU A 84 -11.55 -16.43 1.51
N VAL A 85 -10.44 -16.57 2.21
CA VAL A 85 -9.11 -16.86 1.65
C VAL A 85 -8.43 -17.89 2.54
N ASP A 86 -7.91 -18.98 1.97
CA ASP A 86 -7.17 -20.01 2.70
C ASP A 86 -7.93 -20.55 3.94
N ASN A 87 -9.22 -20.81 3.79
CA ASN A 87 -10.10 -21.27 4.87
C ASN A 87 -10.17 -20.32 6.09
N LEU A 88 -9.96 -19.02 5.81
CA LEU A 88 -10.13 -17.93 6.76
C LEU A 88 -11.22 -17.00 6.26
N ARG A 89 -12.06 -16.51 7.17
CA ARG A 89 -12.86 -15.32 6.92
C ARG A 89 -11.95 -14.10 7.10
N VAL A 90 -11.91 -13.27 6.08
CA VAL A 90 -11.09 -12.05 6.05
C VAL A 90 -12.02 -10.86 5.90
N THR A 91 -12.00 -9.97 6.88
CA THR A 91 -12.73 -8.70 6.80
C THR A 91 -11.71 -7.59 6.62
N ARG A 92 -11.91 -6.77 5.59
CA ARG A 92 -11.10 -5.60 5.30
C ARG A 92 -11.94 -4.34 5.51
N GLU A 93 -11.49 -3.48 6.40
CA GLU A 93 -12.09 -2.16 6.61
C GLU A 93 -11.05 -1.10 6.27
N LEU A 94 -11.25 -0.44 5.13
CA LEU A 94 -10.36 0.62 4.63
C LEU A 94 -10.99 1.97 4.92
N THR A 95 -10.22 2.84 5.56
CA THR A 95 -10.64 4.21 5.90
C THR A 95 -9.81 5.20 5.09
N PHE A 96 -10.50 6.00 4.28
CA PHE A 96 -9.93 7.04 3.42
C PHE A 96 -10.09 8.40 4.09
N ASN A 97 -9.01 9.17 4.10
CA ASN A 97 -8.98 10.49 4.73
C ASN A 97 -9.11 11.59 3.68
N SER A 98 -9.92 12.61 3.96
CA SER A 98 -10.11 13.75 3.06
C SER A 98 -9.04 14.85 3.21
N GLU A 99 -8.27 14.84 4.28
CA GLU A 99 -7.29 15.88 4.59
C GLU A 99 -5.87 15.56 4.19
N ASN A 100 -5.58 14.26 3.97
CA ASN A 100 -4.28 13.76 3.54
C ASN A 100 -4.41 12.52 2.66
N TYR A 101 -3.29 11.92 2.31
CA TYR A 101 -3.22 10.74 1.44
C TYR A 101 -3.03 9.43 2.22
N LEU A 102 -3.38 9.43 3.51
CA LEU A 102 -3.32 8.25 4.36
C LEU A 102 -4.57 7.39 4.16
N ILE A 103 -4.35 6.10 3.95
CA ILE A 103 -5.37 5.07 3.97
C ILE A 103 -5.07 4.16 5.16
N SER A 104 -6.02 4.04 6.08
CA SER A 104 -5.89 3.13 7.23
C SER A 104 -6.69 1.86 6.96
N GLU A 105 -6.17 0.73 7.38
CA GLU A 105 -6.85 -0.55 7.21
C GLU A 105 -6.83 -1.37 8.49
N LYS A 106 -7.98 -1.99 8.80
CA LYS A 106 -8.10 -3.09 9.76
C LYS A 106 -8.42 -4.37 8.99
N VAL A 107 -7.59 -5.39 9.19
CA VAL A 107 -7.81 -6.74 8.66
C VAL A 107 -8.15 -7.64 9.82
N SER A 108 -9.36 -8.18 9.81
CA SER A 108 -9.83 -9.12 10.83
C SER A 108 -9.88 -10.52 10.25
N LEU A 109 -9.29 -11.47 10.97
CA LEU A 109 -9.14 -12.87 10.56
C LEU A 109 -9.89 -13.77 11.52
N ALA A 110 -10.69 -14.68 10.98
CA ALA A 110 -11.34 -15.75 11.72
C ALA A 110 -11.18 -17.08 10.97
N THR A 111 -10.83 -18.16 11.66
CA THR A 111 -10.75 -19.46 11.00
C THR A 111 -12.14 -20.02 10.74
N LEU A 112 -12.34 -20.63 9.58
CA LEU A 112 -13.54 -21.35 9.23
C LEU A 112 -13.47 -22.83 9.67
N GLY A 113 -12.28 -23.30 10.04
CA GLY A 113 -12.04 -24.64 10.54
C GLY A 113 -12.09 -24.74 12.06
N ALA A 114 -11.79 -25.93 12.57
CA ALA A 114 -11.81 -26.26 13.98
C ALA A 114 -10.46 -26.09 14.68
N ASP A 115 -9.38 -25.86 13.91
CA ASP A 115 -8.01 -25.79 14.43
C ASP A 115 -7.51 -24.36 14.52
N THR A 116 -6.62 -24.12 15.48
CA THR A 116 -5.83 -22.87 15.58
C THR A 116 -4.90 -22.79 14.38
N ARG A 117 -4.82 -21.60 13.77
CA ARG A 117 -4.03 -21.33 12.58
C ARG A 117 -2.95 -20.29 12.86
N SER A 118 -1.75 -20.53 12.36
CA SER A 118 -0.74 -19.50 12.21
C SER A 118 -0.93 -18.82 10.85
N VAL A 119 -0.98 -17.50 10.82
CA VAL A 119 -1.29 -16.73 9.62
C VAL A 119 -0.26 -15.66 9.37
N ARG A 120 0.25 -15.60 8.15
CA ARG A 120 1.12 -14.55 7.63
C ARG A 120 0.36 -13.75 6.58
N VAL A 121 0.32 -12.45 6.76
CA VAL A 121 -0.33 -11.52 5.84
C VAL A 121 0.71 -10.59 5.24
N ARG A 122 0.79 -10.58 3.91
CA ARG A 122 1.59 -9.60 3.17
C ARG A 122 0.69 -8.51 2.64
N TYR A 123 1.13 -7.27 2.80
CA TYR A 123 0.48 -6.08 2.27
C TYR A 123 1.29 -5.56 1.09
N THR A 124 0.62 -5.20 -0.01
CA THR A 124 1.30 -4.83 -1.25
C THR A 124 1.03 -3.39 -1.64
N VAL A 125 2.08 -2.72 -2.11
CA VAL A 125 2.03 -1.43 -2.78
C VAL A 125 2.84 -1.50 -4.06
N ALA A 126 2.49 -0.66 -5.02
CA ALA A 126 3.16 -0.64 -6.31
C ALA A 126 3.10 0.74 -6.95
N ALA A 127 4.06 1.04 -7.81
CA ALA A 127 4.08 2.25 -8.62
C ALA A 127 4.80 2.00 -9.95
N ASP A 128 4.31 2.63 -11.02
CA ASP A 128 4.88 2.53 -12.35
C ASP A 128 5.82 3.72 -12.62
N THR A 129 6.88 3.48 -13.37
CA THR A 129 7.81 4.51 -13.85
C THR A 129 7.16 5.54 -14.77
N SER A 130 6.06 5.20 -15.43
CA SER A 130 5.32 6.14 -16.30
C SER A 130 4.71 7.32 -15.54
N ASN A 131 4.53 7.19 -14.22
CA ASN A 131 4.09 8.28 -13.34
C ASN A 131 5.24 9.17 -12.85
N ALA A 132 6.48 8.77 -13.08
CA ALA A 132 7.62 9.64 -12.90
C ALA A 132 7.63 10.69 -14.01
N ALA A 133 7.66 11.96 -13.67
CA ALA A 133 7.87 13.01 -14.66
C ALA A 133 9.16 12.67 -15.44
N ASN A 134 9.11 12.75 -16.77
CA ASN A 134 10.17 12.32 -17.70
C ASN A 134 11.41 13.21 -17.60
N THR A 135 11.93 13.41 -16.39
CA THR A 135 13.14 14.17 -16.13
C THR A 135 14.21 13.24 -15.55
N ASN A 136 15.46 13.46 -15.96
CA ASN A 136 16.63 12.75 -15.41
C ASN A 136 16.80 12.89 -13.88
N TYR A 137 15.91 13.63 -13.23
CA TYR A 137 15.92 13.90 -11.79
C TYR A 137 14.87 13.13 -11.00
N ASP A 138 13.96 12.43 -11.68
CA ASP A 138 12.88 11.68 -11.02
C ASP A 138 13.15 10.18 -11.05
N ALA A 139 14.23 9.78 -10.38
CA ALA A 139 14.59 8.37 -10.27
C ALA A 139 13.68 7.64 -9.30
N MET A 140 12.98 6.62 -9.80
CA MET A 140 12.24 5.69 -8.99
C MET A 140 13.17 4.73 -8.24
N ARG A 141 12.75 4.32 -7.04
CA ARG A 141 13.46 3.36 -6.20
C ARG A 141 12.52 2.62 -5.27
N VAL A 142 12.98 1.50 -4.75
CA VAL A 142 12.41 0.86 -3.58
C VAL A 142 13.10 1.44 -2.36
N ALA A 143 12.34 1.84 -1.36
CA ALA A 143 12.86 2.39 -0.12
C ALA A 143 12.17 1.80 1.11
N TRP A 144 12.86 1.83 2.24
CA TRP A 144 12.34 1.37 3.53
C TRP A 144 13.04 2.10 4.67
N ASP A 145 12.34 2.23 5.79
CA ASP A 145 12.85 2.85 7.01
C ASP A 145 12.95 1.82 8.13
N ASN A 146 14.16 1.63 8.66
CA ASN A 146 14.43 0.71 9.76
C ASN A 146 14.49 1.40 11.14
N GLY A 147 14.04 2.65 11.22
CA GLY A 147 13.99 3.41 12.47
C GLY A 147 15.22 4.24 12.80
N GLY A 148 16.19 4.30 11.93
CA GLY A 148 17.40 5.12 12.13
C GLY A 148 18.07 5.52 10.83
N SER A 149 17.80 4.78 9.78
CA SER A 149 18.33 5.05 8.45
C SER A 149 17.34 4.62 7.37
N LEU A 150 17.42 5.30 6.25
CA LEU A 150 16.70 4.96 5.05
C LEU A 150 17.50 3.95 4.23
N GLY A 151 16.89 2.78 3.96
CA GLY A 151 17.41 1.84 2.99
C GLY A 151 16.83 2.12 1.61
N GLU A 152 17.61 1.95 0.57
CA GLU A 152 17.19 2.17 -0.82
C GLU A 152 17.81 1.16 -1.77
N GLU A 153 17.06 0.80 -2.81
CA GLU A 153 17.55 0.09 -3.98
C GLU A 153 17.11 0.81 -5.24
N THR A 154 18.09 1.30 -6.00
CA THR A 154 17.89 2.06 -7.23
C THR A 154 18.16 1.27 -8.50
N SER A 155 18.85 0.13 -8.40
CA SER A 155 19.22 -0.69 -9.55
C SER A 155 18.01 -1.44 -10.11
N THR A 156 17.55 -1.03 -11.29
CA THR A 156 16.47 -1.69 -12.01
C THR A 156 16.83 -3.12 -12.40
N ASP A 157 18.10 -3.36 -12.73
CA ASP A 157 18.60 -4.68 -13.08
C ASP A 157 18.53 -5.64 -11.89
N LYS A 158 18.99 -5.21 -10.73
CA LYS A 158 18.90 -5.99 -9.50
C LYS A 158 17.46 -6.25 -9.08
N LEU A 159 16.62 -5.21 -9.10
CA LEU A 159 15.20 -5.33 -8.75
C LEU A 159 14.45 -6.28 -9.69
N THR A 160 14.81 -6.33 -10.96
CA THR A 160 14.21 -7.22 -11.95
C THR A 160 14.68 -8.67 -11.78
N LYS A 161 15.96 -8.88 -11.55
CA LYS A 161 16.58 -10.22 -11.50
C LYS A 161 16.47 -10.88 -10.13
N GLU A 162 16.81 -10.15 -9.08
CA GLU A 162 16.96 -10.69 -7.73
C GLU A 162 15.92 -10.15 -6.75
N GLY A 163 15.55 -8.86 -6.91
CA GLY A 163 14.82 -8.13 -5.92
C GLY A 163 15.68 -7.65 -4.75
N VAL A 164 15.05 -7.02 -3.78
CA VAL A 164 15.68 -6.58 -2.53
C VAL A 164 14.83 -7.05 -1.35
N GLU A 165 15.49 -7.40 -0.27
CA GLU A 165 14.84 -7.82 0.98
C GLU A 165 15.42 -7.03 2.15
N ALA A 166 14.56 -6.73 3.12
CA ALA A 166 14.95 -6.20 4.42
C ALA A 166 14.08 -6.81 5.50
N SER A 167 14.64 -7.01 6.69
CA SER A 167 13.94 -7.61 7.83
C SER A 167 14.32 -6.92 9.11
N GLY A 168 13.47 -7.04 10.12
CA GLY A 168 13.63 -6.49 11.45
C GLY A 168 12.64 -5.37 11.70
N LYS A 169 13.10 -4.29 12.30
CA LYS A 169 12.27 -3.12 12.58
C LYS A 169 12.07 -2.31 11.30
N LEU A 170 10.84 -2.30 10.81
CA LEU A 170 10.46 -1.57 9.59
C LEU A 170 9.26 -0.69 9.87
N TYR A 171 9.44 0.62 9.80
CA TYR A 171 8.35 1.60 9.99
C TYR A 171 7.52 1.78 8.75
N TRP A 172 8.14 1.67 7.59
CA TRP A 172 7.46 1.69 6.30
C TRP A 172 8.35 1.10 5.20
N ALA A 173 7.74 0.70 4.11
CA ALA A 173 8.41 0.30 2.88
C ALA A 173 7.53 0.60 1.67
N GLY A 174 8.14 0.93 0.55
CA GLY A 174 7.42 1.18 -0.68
C GLY A 174 8.27 1.75 -1.81
N PRO A 175 7.74 1.75 -3.02
CA PRO A 175 8.35 2.48 -4.12
C PRO A 175 8.14 3.97 -3.95
N MET A 176 9.14 4.74 -4.33
CA MET A 176 9.06 6.20 -4.35
C MET A 176 9.82 6.81 -5.52
N SER A 177 9.40 7.98 -5.92
CA SER A 177 10.11 8.89 -6.79
C SER A 177 10.60 10.11 -6.01
N THR A 178 11.10 11.10 -6.69
CA THR A 178 11.47 12.40 -6.06
C THR A 178 10.23 13.05 -5.43
N TYR A 179 9.08 12.95 -6.05
CA TYR A 179 7.88 13.72 -5.66
C TYR A 179 6.76 12.89 -5.04
N PHE A 180 6.74 11.57 -5.27
CA PHE A 180 5.65 10.71 -4.85
C PHE A 180 6.13 9.49 -4.07
N LEU A 181 5.26 9.02 -3.17
CA LEU A 181 5.50 7.86 -2.33
C LEU A 181 4.26 6.97 -2.31
N SER A 182 4.49 5.69 -2.52
CA SER A 182 3.50 4.63 -2.26
C SER A 182 4.08 3.69 -1.21
N ALA A 183 3.72 3.91 0.05
CA ALA A 183 4.30 3.18 1.17
C ALA A 183 3.24 2.41 1.96
N VAL A 184 3.66 1.32 2.55
CA VAL A 184 2.91 0.56 3.55
C VAL A 184 3.61 0.67 4.90
N MET A 185 2.83 0.94 5.95
CA MET A 185 3.28 1.07 7.34
C MET A 185 2.59 0.00 8.19
N PRO A 186 3.32 -0.93 8.80
CA PRO A 186 2.72 -1.88 9.72
C PRO A 186 2.25 -1.16 10.99
N GLY A 187 1.22 -1.68 11.65
CA GLY A 187 0.76 -1.17 12.95
C GLY A 187 1.77 -1.45 14.06
N ASP A 188 2.54 -2.53 13.92
CA ASP A 188 3.69 -2.87 14.76
C ASP A 188 4.93 -2.98 13.88
N ALA A 189 5.89 -2.09 14.12
CA ALA A 189 7.12 -2.02 13.33
C ALA A 189 8.23 -2.95 13.83
N ASP A 190 8.08 -3.56 14.98
CA ASP A 190 9.19 -4.23 15.69
C ASP A 190 9.73 -5.45 14.95
N GLU A 191 8.88 -6.16 14.22
CA GLU A 191 9.29 -7.34 13.49
C GLU A 191 8.50 -7.47 12.18
N ALA A 192 9.14 -7.10 11.08
CA ALA A 192 8.56 -7.16 9.75
C ALA A 192 9.60 -7.58 8.71
N ARG A 193 9.14 -8.02 7.57
CA ARG A 193 9.95 -8.33 6.40
C ARG A 193 9.36 -7.64 5.18
N MET A 194 10.21 -7.04 4.36
CA MET A 194 9.82 -6.49 3.08
C MET A 194 10.56 -7.20 1.94
N VAL A 195 9.90 -7.29 0.81
CA VAL A 195 10.47 -7.72 -0.48
C VAL A 195 10.08 -6.70 -1.53
N GLY A 196 11.08 -6.14 -2.20
CA GLY A 196 10.89 -5.22 -3.32
C GLY A 196 11.34 -5.86 -4.63
N ARG A 197 10.53 -5.71 -5.66
CA ARG A 197 10.82 -6.23 -7.01
C ARG A 197 10.30 -5.29 -8.07
N MET A 198 10.87 -5.42 -9.26
CA MET A 198 10.39 -4.76 -10.46
C MET A 198 9.87 -5.80 -11.45
N GLN A 199 8.64 -5.58 -11.93
CA GLN A 199 8.01 -6.38 -12.98
C GLN A 199 7.69 -5.46 -14.16
N GLY A 200 8.42 -5.63 -15.27
CA GLY A 200 8.35 -4.67 -16.37
C GLY A 200 8.76 -3.27 -15.90
N SER A 201 7.87 -2.30 -16.02
CA SER A 201 8.08 -0.92 -15.55
C SER A 201 7.56 -0.67 -14.13
N VAL A 202 6.96 -1.66 -13.48
CA VAL A 202 6.28 -1.50 -12.20
C VAL A 202 7.18 -1.95 -11.04
N TYR A 203 7.37 -1.06 -10.08
CA TYR A 203 7.98 -1.35 -8.79
C TYR A 203 6.91 -1.87 -7.83
N ARG A 204 7.14 -3.01 -7.21
CA ARG A 204 6.24 -3.63 -6.27
C ARG A 204 6.96 -3.94 -4.97
N VAL A 205 6.34 -3.59 -3.86
CA VAL A 205 6.81 -3.89 -2.50
C VAL A 205 5.73 -4.66 -1.75
N ALA A 206 6.13 -5.74 -1.11
CA ALA A 206 5.31 -6.49 -0.17
C ALA A 206 5.92 -6.38 1.22
N LEU A 207 5.10 -6.03 2.21
CA LEU A 207 5.48 -5.99 3.62
C LEU A 207 4.72 -7.07 4.38
N GLU A 208 5.45 -7.91 5.11
CA GLU A 208 4.92 -8.97 5.95
C GLU A 208 5.26 -8.67 7.41
N PRO A 209 4.29 -8.27 8.23
CA PRO A 209 4.45 -8.18 9.67
C PRO A 209 4.63 -9.56 10.30
N LYS A 210 4.88 -9.58 11.60
CA LYS A 210 4.95 -10.79 12.39
C LYS A 210 3.73 -11.71 12.17
N GLU A 211 3.99 -13.02 12.12
CA GLU A 211 2.95 -14.04 12.09
C GLU A 211 1.98 -13.89 13.26
N VAL A 212 0.70 -14.06 13.01
CA VAL A 212 -0.35 -14.03 14.02
C VAL A 212 -1.02 -15.38 14.18
N VAL A 213 -1.62 -15.60 15.34
CA VAL A 213 -2.35 -16.81 15.68
C VAL A 213 -3.85 -16.51 15.66
N VAL A 214 -4.60 -17.34 14.95
CA VAL A 214 -6.07 -17.27 14.88
C VAL A 214 -6.66 -18.53 15.48
N ALA A 215 -7.27 -18.39 16.66
CA ALA A 215 -7.93 -19.49 17.34
C ALA A 215 -9.39 -19.65 16.88
N PRO A 216 -9.94 -20.88 16.86
CA PRO A 216 -11.33 -21.12 16.52
C PRO A 216 -12.28 -20.32 17.41
N GLY A 217 -13.31 -19.71 16.79
CA GLY A 217 -14.29 -18.89 17.50
C GLY A 217 -13.79 -17.52 17.97
N GLN A 218 -12.56 -17.15 17.63
CA GLN A 218 -11.97 -15.86 17.94
C GLN A 218 -11.59 -15.11 16.66
N GLU A 219 -11.59 -13.79 16.75
CA GLU A 219 -11.16 -12.91 15.68
C GLU A 219 -9.81 -12.28 16.06
N THR A 220 -8.86 -12.31 15.13
CA THR A 220 -7.57 -11.63 15.26
C THR A 220 -7.55 -10.45 14.31
N THR A 221 -7.26 -9.26 14.82
CA THR A 221 -7.23 -8.02 14.05
C THR A 221 -5.81 -7.51 13.86
N LEU A 222 -5.48 -7.17 12.62
CA LEU A 222 -4.24 -6.53 12.21
C LEU A 222 -4.53 -5.11 11.74
N GLU A 223 -3.65 -4.18 12.05
CA GLU A 223 -3.73 -2.79 11.59
C GLU A 223 -2.55 -2.48 10.68
N VAL A 224 -2.84 -1.78 9.59
CA VAL A 224 -1.86 -1.30 8.62
C VAL A 224 -2.30 0.05 8.09
N SER A 225 -1.38 0.86 7.62
CA SER A 225 -1.67 2.11 6.94
C SER A 225 -0.88 2.19 5.64
N TYR A 226 -1.39 2.97 4.69
CA TYR A 226 -0.76 3.23 3.42
C TYR A 226 -0.67 4.74 3.19
N TRP A 227 0.41 5.17 2.60
CA TRP A 227 0.51 6.51 2.03
C TRP A 227 0.57 6.40 0.53
N MET A 228 -0.34 7.08 -0.16
CA MET A 228 -0.41 7.12 -1.62
C MET A 228 -0.51 8.58 -2.05
N GLY A 229 0.61 9.22 -2.30
CA GLY A 229 0.55 10.64 -2.64
C GLY A 229 1.90 11.34 -2.71
N PRO A 230 1.85 12.68 -2.72
CA PRO A 230 3.04 13.50 -2.80
C PRO A 230 3.91 13.39 -1.54
N LYS A 231 5.22 13.56 -1.71
CA LYS A 231 6.20 13.66 -0.64
C LYS A 231 6.25 15.09 -0.08
N GLU A 232 5.15 15.56 0.44
CA GLU A 232 5.07 16.85 1.11
C GLU A 232 5.44 16.68 2.59
N ARG A 233 6.60 17.22 2.96
CA ARG A 233 7.20 16.97 4.28
C ARG A 233 6.28 17.29 5.46
N LYS A 234 5.58 18.43 5.42
CA LYS A 234 4.70 18.82 6.51
C LYS A 234 3.54 17.83 6.68
N MET A 235 2.97 17.38 5.57
CA MET A 235 1.87 16.44 5.55
C MET A 235 2.31 15.05 6.02
N LEU A 236 3.50 14.60 5.58
CA LEU A 236 4.10 13.35 6.01
C LEU A 236 4.46 13.37 7.50
N ALA A 237 5.08 14.44 7.98
CA ALA A 237 5.47 14.59 9.39
C ALA A 237 4.25 14.65 10.34
N ALA A 238 3.12 15.18 9.88
CA ALA A 238 1.87 15.16 10.64
C ALA A 238 1.32 13.75 10.86
N VAL A 239 1.68 12.80 9.99
CA VAL A 239 1.30 11.38 10.10
C VAL A 239 2.35 10.60 10.88
N SER A 240 3.63 10.74 10.52
CA SER A 240 4.75 10.00 11.12
C SER A 240 6.08 10.71 10.82
N ASP A 241 6.90 10.88 11.85
CA ASP A 241 8.26 11.41 11.69
C ASP A 241 9.11 10.50 10.80
N GLN A 242 8.92 9.18 10.91
CA GLN A 242 9.62 8.20 10.08
C GLN A 242 9.22 8.30 8.61
N LEU A 243 7.95 8.56 8.33
CA LEU A 243 7.48 8.73 6.96
C LEU A 243 8.07 10.00 6.31
N ALA A 244 8.29 11.04 7.10
CA ALA A 244 8.91 12.27 6.65
C ALA A 244 10.39 12.10 6.21
N LEU A 245 11.07 11.03 6.68
CA LEU A 245 12.43 10.68 6.24
C LEU A 245 12.51 10.31 4.75
N SER A 246 11.38 10.02 4.12
CA SER A 246 11.32 9.78 2.67
C SER A 246 11.68 11.03 1.85
N VAL A 247 11.58 12.22 2.45
CA VAL A 247 11.93 13.49 1.79
C VAL A 247 13.42 13.73 1.94
N ASP A 248 14.15 13.54 0.85
CA ASP A 248 15.55 13.92 0.75
C ASP A 248 15.68 15.45 0.69
N LEU A 249 16.43 16.02 1.58
CA LEU A 249 16.65 17.47 1.65
C LEU A 249 17.84 17.94 0.83
N GLY A 250 18.51 17.04 0.11
CA GLY A 250 19.60 17.39 -0.79
C GLY A 250 20.79 18.07 -0.07
N MET A 251 21.16 17.59 1.12
CA MET A 251 22.36 18.05 1.82
C MET A 251 23.59 17.31 1.33
#